data_34685e29dfd34399b71bc27efa00d05d
#
_entry.id   34685e29dfd34399b71bc27efa00d05d
#
_cell.length_a   1.000
_cell.length_b   1.000
_cell.length_c   1.000
_cell.angle_alpha   90.00
_cell.angle_beta   90.00
_cell.angle_gamma   90.00
#
_symmetry.space_group_name_H-M   'P 1'
#
loop_
_entity.id
_entity.type
_entity.pdbx_description
1 polymer ?
#
loop_
_entity_poly.entity_id
_entity_poly.type
_entity_poly.pdbx_seq_one_letter_code
_entity_poly.pdbx_strand_id
1 'polypeptide(L)'
;MKIKLADIIEAIESTDQNSEYFLDRETGEIVYTNTMAMDPTEQEQICEQLDEHGFYRLPTSYDIDDYGIMENFSSQHSGIQADRLFDAISGRGAFSRFKREIRSLGIEQEWYAFRDAAYKQKAIEWCEENELEWQE
;
A
#
# COMPACT_ATOMS: atom_id res chain seq x y z
N MET A 1 -14.70 -14.16 11.00
CA MET A 1 -13.30 -14.19 10.50
C MET A 1 -12.54 -13.06 11.16
N LYS A 2 -11.42 -13.38 11.77
CA LYS A 2 -10.58 -12.37 12.43
C LYS A 2 -9.28 -12.21 11.63
N ILE A 3 -9.03 -10.99 11.20
CA ILE A 3 -7.93 -10.66 10.30
C ILE A 3 -6.70 -10.25 11.10
N LYS A 4 -5.52 -10.73 10.70
CA LYS A 4 -4.27 -10.19 11.24
C LYS A 4 -3.93 -8.92 10.48
N LEU A 5 -3.90 -7.81 11.18
CA LEU A 5 -3.63 -6.51 10.57
C LEU A 5 -2.27 -6.50 9.87
N ALA A 6 -1.28 -7.19 10.45
CA ALA A 6 0.05 -7.31 9.87
C ALA A 6 0.03 -7.91 8.45
N ASP A 7 -0.87 -8.86 8.19
CA ASP A 7 -0.99 -9.48 6.86
C ASP A 7 -1.53 -8.48 5.83
N ILE A 8 -2.47 -7.64 6.24
CA ILE A 8 -3.01 -6.59 5.36
C ILE A 8 -1.94 -5.53 5.08
N ILE A 9 -1.19 -5.12 6.10
CA ILE A 9 -0.10 -4.15 5.95
C ILE A 9 0.96 -4.69 5.01
N GLU A 10 1.34 -5.96 5.15
CA GLU A 10 2.31 -6.60 4.27
C GLU A 10 1.84 -6.59 2.81
N ALA A 11 0.57 -6.88 2.58
CA ALA A 11 -0.01 -6.83 1.25
C ALA A 11 0.03 -5.40 0.68
N ILE A 12 -0.29 -4.40 1.51
CA ILE A 12 -0.21 -2.99 1.10
C ILE A 12 1.22 -2.63 0.69
N GLU A 13 2.21 -3.05 1.47
CA GLU A 13 3.63 -2.79 1.16
C GLU A 13 4.07 -3.43 -0.14
N SER A 14 3.48 -4.56 -0.49
CA SER A 14 3.83 -5.32 -1.70
C SER A 14 3.04 -4.93 -2.94
N THR A 15 1.98 -4.14 -2.78
CA THR A 15 1.10 -3.75 -3.89
C THR A 15 1.78 -2.77 -4.81
N ASP A 16 1.63 -2.98 -6.12
CA ASP A 16 2.11 -2.09 -7.17
C ASP A 16 1.05 -1.97 -8.28
N GLN A 17 1.42 -1.33 -9.39
CA GLN A 17 0.50 -1.10 -10.51
C GLN A 17 0.11 -2.40 -11.24
N ASN A 18 0.87 -3.46 -11.08
CA ASN A 18 0.70 -4.72 -11.81
C ASN A 18 0.06 -5.81 -10.96
N SER A 19 -0.13 -5.58 -9.65
CA SER A 19 -0.66 -6.58 -8.73
C SER A 19 -1.95 -6.13 -8.08
N GLU A 20 -2.80 -7.09 -7.78
CA GLU A 20 -4.00 -6.91 -6.97
C GLU A 20 -4.03 -8.00 -5.92
N TYR A 21 -4.41 -7.63 -4.71
CA TYR A 21 -4.50 -8.54 -3.57
C TYR A 21 -5.95 -8.72 -3.14
N PHE A 22 -6.28 -9.93 -2.72
CA PHE A 22 -7.64 -10.31 -2.36
C PHE A 22 -7.62 -11.15 -1.11
N LEU A 23 -8.65 -10.99 -0.27
CA LEU A 23 -8.89 -11.87 0.86
C LEU A 23 -9.97 -12.87 0.45
N ASP A 24 -9.62 -14.16 0.44
CA ASP A 24 -10.54 -15.23 0.11
C ASP A 24 -11.52 -15.42 1.28
N ARG A 25 -12.81 -15.29 1.01
CA ARG A 25 -13.83 -15.34 2.07
C ARG A 25 -14.02 -16.73 2.65
N GLU A 26 -13.71 -17.76 1.90
CA GLU A 26 -13.87 -19.13 2.36
C GLU A 26 -12.66 -19.62 3.16
N THR A 27 -11.44 -19.38 2.64
CA THR A 27 -10.22 -19.86 3.27
C THR A 27 -9.61 -18.90 4.28
N GLY A 28 -9.91 -17.61 4.17
CA GLY A 28 -9.29 -16.58 4.98
C GLY A 28 -7.87 -16.23 4.54
N GLU A 29 -7.42 -16.79 3.43
CA GLU A 29 -6.08 -16.52 2.90
C GLU A 29 -6.06 -15.28 2.01
N ILE A 30 -4.91 -14.61 2.00
CA ILE A 30 -4.66 -13.50 1.07
C ILE A 30 -4.01 -14.08 -0.17
N VAL A 31 -4.62 -13.84 -1.33
CA VAL A 31 -4.10 -14.27 -2.63
C VAL A 31 -3.90 -13.05 -3.51
N TYR A 32 -3.05 -13.17 -4.52
CA TYR A 32 -2.78 -12.03 -5.39
C TYR A 32 -2.69 -12.47 -6.85
N THR A 33 -2.89 -11.51 -7.74
CA THR A 33 -2.61 -11.64 -9.16
C THR A 33 -1.58 -10.59 -9.56
N ASN A 34 -0.77 -10.92 -10.56
CA ASN A 34 0.23 -9.99 -11.07
C ASN A 34 0.33 -10.13 -12.58
N THR A 35 0.00 -9.05 -13.31
CA THR A 35 -0.06 -9.07 -14.77
C THR A 35 1.30 -9.26 -15.43
N MET A 36 2.39 -8.95 -14.71
CA MET A 36 3.76 -9.06 -15.25
C MET A 36 4.45 -10.37 -14.85
N ALA A 37 4.15 -10.89 -13.65
CA ALA A 37 4.85 -12.04 -13.09
C ALA A 37 4.10 -13.36 -13.23
N MET A 38 2.81 -13.33 -13.50
CA MET A 38 1.98 -14.53 -13.64
C MET A 38 1.54 -14.72 -15.09
N ASP A 39 1.49 -15.98 -15.54
CA ASP A 39 0.92 -16.24 -16.85
C ASP A 39 -0.62 -16.16 -16.79
N PRO A 40 -1.29 -16.00 -17.96
CA PRO A 40 -2.75 -15.86 -17.97
C PRO A 40 -3.49 -17.05 -17.37
N THR A 41 -2.95 -18.26 -17.47
CA THR A 41 -3.58 -19.46 -16.93
C THR A 41 -3.59 -19.44 -15.40
N GLU A 42 -2.48 -19.02 -14.77
CA GLU A 42 -2.40 -18.88 -13.32
C GLU A 42 -3.37 -17.82 -12.81
N GLN A 43 -3.44 -16.68 -13.50
CA GLN A 43 -4.36 -15.61 -13.14
C GLN A 43 -5.82 -16.08 -13.25
N GLU A 44 -6.15 -16.80 -14.30
CA GLU A 44 -7.49 -17.33 -14.50
C GLU A 44 -7.90 -18.29 -13.39
N GLN A 45 -7.00 -19.18 -12.97
CA GLN A 45 -7.24 -20.12 -11.89
C GLN A 45 -7.52 -19.42 -10.57
N ILE A 46 -6.76 -18.37 -10.27
CA ILE A 46 -6.96 -17.56 -9.06
C ILE A 46 -8.31 -16.85 -9.12
N CYS A 47 -8.64 -16.25 -10.26
CA CYS A 47 -9.92 -15.56 -10.43
C CYS A 47 -11.11 -16.52 -10.29
N GLU A 48 -11.02 -17.72 -10.83
CA GLU A 48 -12.07 -18.73 -10.69
C GLU A 48 -12.27 -19.13 -9.23
N GLN A 49 -11.17 -19.33 -8.48
CA GLN A 49 -11.24 -19.63 -7.05
C GLN A 49 -11.93 -18.51 -6.28
N LEU A 50 -11.55 -17.27 -6.55
CA LEU A 50 -12.11 -16.11 -5.87
C LEU A 50 -13.59 -15.93 -6.19
N ASP A 51 -13.99 -16.13 -7.44
CA ASP A 51 -15.40 -16.04 -7.84
C ASP A 51 -16.25 -17.11 -7.15
N GLU A 52 -15.71 -18.31 -7.01
CA GLU A 52 -16.39 -19.43 -6.36
C GLU A 52 -16.52 -19.22 -4.85
N HIS A 53 -15.44 -18.76 -4.19
CA HIS A 53 -15.39 -18.60 -2.74
C HIS A 53 -15.96 -17.28 -2.26
N GLY A 54 -15.99 -16.26 -3.11
CA GLY A 54 -16.20 -14.88 -2.70
C GLY A 54 -14.92 -14.27 -2.15
N PHE A 55 -14.80 -12.96 -2.24
CA PHE A 55 -13.57 -12.28 -1.84
C PHE A 55 -13.82 -10.83 -1.41
N TYR A 56 -12.83 -10.27 -0.71
CA TYR A 56 -12.71 -8.84 -0.48
C TYR A 56 -11.47 -8.36 -1.20
N ARG A 57 -11.59 -7.30 -1.99
CA ARG A 57 -10.45 -6.69 -2.66
C ARG A 57 -9.70 -5.80 -1.68
N LEU A 58 -8.40 -6.02 -1.52
CA LEU A 58 -7.55 -5.17 -0.70
C LEU A 58 -7.29 -3.83 -1.41
N PRO A 59 -6.77 -2.82 -0.68
CA PRO A 59 -6.46 -1.54 -1.30
C PRO A 59 -5.52 -1.70 -2.49
N THR A 60 -5.85 -1.03 -3.60
CA THR A 60 -5.00 -0.99 -4.80
C THR A 60 -3.94 0.08 -4.63
N SER A 61 -2.98 0.15 -5.57
CA SER A 61 -1.98 1.22 -5.56
C SER A 61 -2.63 2.61 -5.61
N TYR A 62 -3.76 2.72 -6.30
CA TYR A 62 -4.54 3.97 -6.35
C TYR A 62 -5.12 4.32 -4.98
N ASP A 63 -5.68 3.32 -4.28
CA ASP A 63 -6.27 3.52 -2.96
C ASP A 63 -5.22 3.85 -1.90
N ILE A 64 -4.04 3.23 -2.00
CA ILE A 64 -2.92 3.47 -1.08
C ILE A 64 -2.39 4.89 -1.25
N ASP A 65 -2.27 5.35 -2.51
CA ASP A 65 -1.85 6.71 -2.83
C ASP A 65 -0.53 7.11 -2.15
N ASP A 66 0.54 6.42 -2.52
CA ASP A 66 1.88 6.72 -1.97
C ASP A 66 2.29 8.16 -2.22
N TYR A 67 1.90 8.74 -3.34
CA TYR A 67 2.20 10.14 -3.63
C TYR A 67 1.55 11.06 -2.59
N GLY A 68 0.28 10.81 -2.24
CA GLY A 68 -0.42 11.56 -1.20
C GLY A 68 0.27 11.45 0.16
N ILE A 69 0.81 10.26 0.48
CA ILE A 69 1.57 10.06 1.72
C ILE A 69 2.84 10.93 1.71
N MET A 70 3.55 10.98 0.57
CA MET A 70 4.72 11.84 0.43
C MET A 70 4.38 13.33 0.56
N GLU A 71 3.26 13.75 -0.03
CA GLU A 71 2.79 15.14 0.11
C GLU A 71 2.49 15.48 1.57
N ASN A 72 1.80 14.60 2.27
CA ASN A 72 1.45 14.81 3.67
C ASN A 72 2.70 14.88 4.55
N PHE A 73 3.67 13.99 4.30
CA PHE A 73 4.94 14.02 5.01
C PHE A 73 5.67 15.35 4.77
N SER A 74 5.73 15.77 3.53
CA SER A 74 6.39 17.03 3.15
C SER A 74 5.74 18.22 3.83
N SER A 75 4.41 18.22 3.97
CA SER A 75 3.65 19.31 4.59
C SER A 75 3.89 19.45 6.09
N GLN A 76 4.43 18.41 6.73
CA GLN A 76 4.75 18.46 8.17
C GLN A 76 6.11 19.07 8.45
N HIS A 77 6.88 19.37 7.42
CA HIS A 77 8.16 20.03 7.53
C HIS A 77 8.01 21.53 7.22
N SER A 78 9.03 22.29 7.51
CA SER A 78 9.00 23.75 7.29
C SER A 78 10.34 24.23 6.73
N GLY A 79 10.34 25.46 6.21
CA GLY A 79 11.55 26.10 5.72
C GLY A 79 12.15 25.39 4.53
N ILE A 80 13.49 25.31 4.51
CA ILE A 80 14.25 24.74 3.39
C ILE A 80 13.93 23.25 3.21
N GLN A 81 13.71 22.52 4.30
CA GLN A 81 13.35 21.09 4.19
C GLN A 81 12.05 20.88 3.41
N ALA A 82 11.02 21.66 3.76
CA ALA A 82 9.73 21.58 3.06
C ALA A 82 9.89 21.93 1.58
N ASP A 83 10.62 23.00 1.28
CA ASP A 83 10.84 23.43 -0.10
C ASP A 83 11.54 22.35 -0.91
N ARG A 84 12.56 21.71 -0.36
CA ARG A 84 13.30 20.63 -1.02
C ARG A 84 12.43 19.40 -1.24
N LEU A 85 11.60 19.04 -0.25
CA LEU A 85 10.73 17.88 -0.36
C LEU A 85 9.64 18.08 -1.42
N PHE A 86 8.96 19.24 -1.40
CA PHE A 86 7.93 19.54 -2.40
C PHE A 86 8.52 19.66 -3.81
N ASP A 87 9.70 20.20 -3.95
CA ASP A 87 10.37 20.28 -5.24
C ASP A 87 10.71 18.87 -5.76
N ALA A 88 11.15 17.98 -4.87
CA ALA A 88 11.50 16.61 -5.22
C ALA A 88 10.33 15.81 -5.76
N ILE A 89 9.11 16.03 -5.26
CA ILE A 89 7.92 15.28 -5.69
C ILE A 89 7.20 15.91 -6.87
N SER A 90 7.71 16.98 -7.43
CA SER A 90 7.12 17.64 -8.59
C SER A 90 7.53 16.93 -9.89
N GLY A 91 6.53 16.48 -10.67
CA GLY A 91 6.77 15.89 -11.99
C GLY A 91 7.29 14.46 -11.97
N ARG A 92 7.81 14.02 -13.11
CA ARG A 92 8.30 12.65 -13.30
C ARG A 92 9.50 12.34 -12.42
N GLY A 93 9.60 11.09 -12.00
CA GLY A 93 10.70 10.63 -11.15
C GLY A 93 10.59 11.05 -9.70
N ALA A 94 9.39 11.42 -9.27
CA ALA A 94 9.13 11.93 -7.93
C ALA A 94 9.58 10.96 -6.83
N PHE A 95 9.28 9.65 -6.98
CA PHE A 95 9.64 8.67 -5.97
C PHE A 95 11.14 8.56 -5.77
N SER A 96 11.90 8.49 -6.86
CA SER A 96 13.37 8.41 -6.78
C SER A 96 13.98 9.66 -6.19
N ARG A 97 13.50 10.83 -6.61
CA ARG A 97 14.00 12.11 -6.08
C ARG A 97 13.66 12.27 -4.61
N PHE A 98 12.45 11.89 -4.21
CA PHE A 98 12.02 11.97 -2.81
C PHE A 98 12.90 11.11 -1.92
N LYS A 99 13.15 9.86 -2.30
CA LYS A 99 14.01 8.96 -1.54
C LYS A 99 15.43 9.50 -1.40
N ARG A 100 15.94 10.09 -2.47
CA ARG A 100 17.27 10.70 -2.47
C ARG A 100 17.30 11.90 -1.51
N GLU A 101 16.24 12.70 -1.54
CA GLU A 101 16.15 13.91 -0.73
C GLU A 101 16.04 13.60 0.76
N ILE A 102 15.20 12.63 1.15
CA ILE A 102 15.07 12.23 2.55
C ILE A 102 16.37 11.64 3.08
N ARG A 103 17.12 10.94 2.22
CA ARG A 103 18.44 10.43 2.59
C ARG A 103 19.44 11.57 2.77
N SER A 104 19.45 12.51 1.86
CA SER A 104 20.30 13.69 1.92
C SER A 104 20.05 14.54 3.15
N LEU A 105 18.78 14.65 3.55
CA LEU A 105 18.38 15.44 4.74
C LEU A 105 18.53 14.65 6.05
N GLY A 106 18.84 13.35 5.98
CA GLY A 106 19.00 12.53 7.17
C GLY A 106 17.70 12.21 7.89
N ILE A 107 16.58 12.17 7.19
CA ILE A 107 15.25 11.95 7.78
C ILE A 107 14.59 10.64 7.30
N GLU A 108 15.39 9.67 6.87
CA GLU A 108 14.87 8.39 6.40
C GLU A 108 14.01 7.67 7.44
N GLN A 109 14.47 7.64 8.69
CA GLN A 109 13.73 6.95 9.76
C GLN A 109 12.39 7.62 10.03
N GLU A 110 12.35 8.94 9.99
CA GLU A 110 11.10 9.70 10.13
C GLU A 110 10.12 9.36 9.01
N TRP A 111 10.63 9.27 7.78
CA TRP A 111 9.81 8.91 6.62
C TRP A 111 9.22 7.50 6.77
N TYR A 112 10.05 6.51 7.11
CA TYR A 112 9.56 5.14 7.24
C TYR A 112 8.53 5.00 8.36
N ALA A 113 8.74 5.69 9.48
CA ALA A 113 7.76 5.69 10.58
C ALA A 113 6.43 6.32 10.14
N PHE A 114 6.50 7.42 9.40
CA PHE A 114 5.31 8.09 8.88
C PHE A 114 4.57 7.23 7.87
N ARG A 115 5.30 6.62 6.92
CA ARG A 115 4.73 5.72 5.92
C ARG A 115 4.07 4.51 6.57
N ASP A 116 4.74 3.89 7.52
CA ASP A 116 4.23 2.69 8.19
C ASP A 116 2.96 3.00 8.98
N ALA A 117 2.91 4.16 9.63
CA ALA A 117 1.70 4.61 10.31
C ALA A 117 0.56 4.86 9.32
N ALA A 118 0.84 5.43 8.16
CA ALA A 118 -0.14 5.65 7.11
C ALA A 118 -0.69 4.33 6.56
N TYR A 119 0.18 3.35 6.33
CA TYR A 119 -0.22 2.03 5.86
C TYR A 119 -1.08 1.29 6.89
N LYS A 120 -0.70 1.38 8.16
CA LYS A 120 -1.49 0.79 9.25
C LYS A 120 -2.89 1.40 9.30
N GLN A 121 -2.98 2.71 9.18
CA GLN A 121 -4.27 3.40 9.17
C GLN A 121 -5.14 2.96 7.98
N LYS A 122 -4.55 2.84 6.81
CA LYS A 122 -5.27 2.35 5.62
C LYS A 122 -5.77 0.92 5.80
N ALA A 123 -4.97 0.07 6.43
CA ALA A 123 -5.35 -1.30 6.72
C ALA A 123 -6.54 -1.36 7.70
N ILE A 124 -6.51 -0.54 8.75
CA ILE A 124 -7.60 -0.45 9.72
C ILE A 124 -8.89 0.04 9.05
N GLU A 125 -8.81 1.10 8.26
CA GLU A 125 -9.95 1.67 7.53
C GLU A 125 -10.55 0.64 6.58
N TRP A 126 -9.70 -0.11 5.87
CA TRP A 126 -10.16 -1.16 4.97
C TRP A 126 -10.94 -2.24 5.72
N CYS A 127 -10.43 -2.69 6.88
CA CYS A 127 -11.14 -3.68 7.69
C CYS A 127 -12.49 -3.14 8.17
N GLU A 128 -12.52 -1.89 8.63
CA GLU A 128 -13.75 -1.26 9.09
C GLU A 128 -14.77 -1.08 7.97
N GLU A 129 -14.34 -0.66 6.80
CA GLU A 129 -15.21 -0.48 5.62
C GLU A 129 -15.85 -1.80 5.18
N ASN A 130 -15.15 -2.91 5.37
CA ASN A 130 -15.64 -4.24 5.01
C ASN A 130 -16.27 -4.98 6.20
N GLU A 131 -16.41 -4.29 7.32
CA GLU A 131 -17.01 -4.84 8.56
C GLU A 131 -16.28 -6.10 9.04
N LEU A 132 -14.96 -6.10 8.93
CA LEU A 132 -14.12 -7.21 9.35
C LEU A 132 -13.47 -6.92 10.70
N GLU A 133 -13.46 -7.91 11.58
CA GLU A 133 -12.71 -7.83 12.83
C GLU A 133 -11.22 -8.01 12.56
N TRP A 134 -10.41 -7.26 13.26
CA TRP A 134 -8.96 -7.35 13.09
C TRP A 134 -8.23 -7.37 14.43
N GLN A 135 -7.01 -7.88 14.41
CA GLN A 135 -6.10 -7.88 15.56
C GLN A 135 -4.71 -7.49 15.09
N GLU A 136 -3.95 -6.90 15.96
CA GLU A 136 -2.55 -6.54 15.69
C GLU A 136 -1.61 -7.74 15.71
#